data_d117f8a42a95222fdae660266e754924
#
_entry.id   d117f8a42a95222fdae660266e754924
#
_cell.length_a   1.000
_cell.length_b   1.000
_cell.length_c   1.000
_cell.angle_alpha   90.00
_cell.angle_beta   90.00
_cell.angle_gamma   90.00
#
_symmetry.space_group_name_H-M   'P 1'
#
loop_
_entity.id
_entity.type
_entity.pdbx_description
1 polymer ?
#
loop_
_entity_poly.entity_id
_entity_poly.type
_entity_poly.pdbx_seq_one_letter_code
_entity_poly.pdbx_strand_id
1 'polypeptide(L)'
;MVLVLAWTPGCGEEDENKPEPGASAGSGGSGQAGNGGSGQAGSGGLSGGLQPFTTPADPGNGGILVTVSGEDLAINGYPFISGTSKSEGDPPAFVDGWEVKFNHFLVTIGSVTLHDNPDKNPDDPKDMGALVAEATGPFAVDLSIGGPIVGKSGSPDEKTVAIAAFTGPASGGKFQTDQRYAISYTTVAATAQARNVNLDAEGLVLYQQAIAKGWVMALQGKATYKGKPPKAGSVFEKMPREVTFTLGFANPASYLNCQNTDLTPVGDEEFPRGVQVSAGDKTIAQITWHSDHIFWNKLNVEGTPLHFDPIAAAASTYGSKDAPPGVTTMEDLDALDFLAFKTRDGEPLPWRSEVEDFTPPEGTLAFDGNGVTFPKNSFGHFLRYSATSGGHFNANGECEVVLNFTP
;
A
#
# COMPACT_ATOMS: atom_id res chain seq x y z
N MET A 1 10.42 16.07 19.85
CA MET A 1 9.18 16.88 19.75
C MET A 1 8.19 15.98 19.04
N VAL A 2 7.30 15.35 19.77
CA VAL A 2 6.33 14.38 19.24
C VAL A 2 5.14 15.19 18.73
N LEU A 3 4.83 15.10 17.45
CA LEU A 3 3.63 15.71 16.87
C LEU A 3 2.51 14.69 16.98
N VAL A 4 1.58 14.90 17.88
CA VAL A 4 0.31 14.17 17.97
C VAL A 4 -0.67 14.92 17.09
N LEU A 5 -1.10 14.27 16.00
CA LEU A 5 -2.15 14.78 15.11
C LEU A 5 -3.48 14.17 15.57
N ALA A 6 -4.37 15.02 16.10
CA ALA A 6 -5.76 14.64 16.37
C ALA A 6 -6.61 14.83 15.12
N TRP A 7 -7.35 13.79 14.78
CA TRP A 7 -8.30 13.78 13.66
C TRP A 7 -9.72 14.02 14.15
N THR A 8 -10.53 14.70 13.34
CA THR A 8 -11.98 14.83 13.54
C THR A 8 -12.71 14.05 12.46
N PRO A 9 -13.65 13.15 12.81
CA PRO A 9 -14.39 12.36 11.82
C PRO A 9 -15.52 13.17 11.19
N GLY A 10 -15.67 13.04 9.87
CA GLY A 10 -16.86 13.47 9.12
C GLY A 10 -17.92 12.37 9.13
N CYS A 11 -19.11 12.68 9.64
CA CYS A 11 -20.26 11.79 9.65
C CYS A 11 -20.79 11.54 8.23
N GLY A 12 -20.83 10.27 7.78
CA GLY A 12 -21.64 9.80 6.66
C GLY A 12 -22.82 8.98 7.19
N GLU A 13 -24.04 9.34 6.78
CA GLU A 13 -25.30 8.66 7.13
C GLU A 13 -25.40 7.30 6.44
N GLU A 14 -25.79 6.28 7.22
CA GLU A 14 -26.09 4.93 6.72
C GLU A 14 -27.46 4.89 6.01
N ASP A 15 -27.52 4.27 4.85
CA ASP A 15 -28.77 3.92 4.17
C ASP A 15 -28.91 2.39 4.09
N GLU A 16 -29.95 1.89 4.78
CA GLU A 16 -30.31 0.48 4.81
C GLU A 16 -30.99 0.05 3.50
N ASN A 17 -30.31 -0.75 2.67
CA ASN A 17 -30.99 -1.64 1.72
C ASN A 17 -30.10 -2.79 1.24
N LYS A 18 -30.25 -3.93 1.89
CA LYS A 18 -29.57 -5.17 1.54
C LYS A 18 -30.53 -6.13 0.86
N PRO A 19 -30.30 -6.61 -0.35
CA PRO A 19 -31.06 -7.74 -0.90
C PRO A 19 -30.39 -9.08 -0.56
N GLU A 20 -31.20 -10.06 -0.18
CA GLU A 20 -30.83 -11.45 0.11
C GLU A 20 -30.38 -12.23 -1.13
N PRO A 21 -29.46 -13.19 -0.99
CA PRO A 21 -29.02 -14.03 -2.11
C PRO A 21 -29.87 -15.29 -2.24
N GLY A 22 -30.44 -15.48 -3.45
CA GLY A 22 -31.10 -16.70 -3.85
C GLY A 22 -30.13 -17.83 -4.16
N ALA A 23 -30.42 -19.00 -3.63
CA ALA A 23 -29.69 -20.24 -3.88
C ALA A 23 -30.03 -20.84 -5.26
N SER A 24 -29.04 -21.33 -5.97
CA SER A 24 -29.23 -22.28 -7.08
C SER A 24 -28.11 -23.33 -7.07
N ALA A 25 -28.50 -24.57 -6.93
CA ALA A 25 -27.65 -25.75 -6.98
C ALA A 25 -27.46 -26.20 -8.44
N GLY A 26 -26.27 -26.65 -8.79
CA GLY A 26 -25.97 -27.32 -10.05
C GLY A 26 -24.79 -28.29 -9.92
N SER A 27 -25.09 -29.57 -10.06
CA SER A 27 -24.24 -30.73 -9.86
C SER A 27 -23.39 -31.09 -11.09
N GLY A 28 -22.22 -31.70 -10.85
CA GLY A 28 -21.74 -32.85 -11.62
C GLY A 28 -20.56 -32.61 -12.56
N GLY A 29 -19.52 -33.41 -12.40
CA GLY A 29 -18.53 -33.68 -13.43
C GLY A 29 -17.15 -34.10 -12.90
N SER A 30 -17.01 -35.43 -12.61
CA SER A 30 -15.74 -36.08 -12.32
C SER A 30 -14.93 -36.29 -13.61
N GLY A 31 -13.63 -35.95 -13.57
CA GLY A 31 -12.68 -36.31 -14.63
C GLY A 31 -11.29 -36.54 -14.02
N GLN A 32 -10.85 -37.80 -14.05
CA GLN A 32 -9.59 -38.29 -13.50
C GLN A 32 -8.54 -38.43 -14.64
N ALA A 33 -7.28 -38.26 -14.24
CA ALA A 33 -6.05 -38.81 -14.80
C ALA A 33 -5.20 -37.97 -15.75
N GLY A 34 -3.91 -37.95 -15.39
CA GLY A 34 -2.83 -37.57 -16.28
C GLY A 34 -1.52 -37.34 -15.53
N ASN A 35 -0.83 -38.44 -15.15
CA ASN A 35 0.52 -38.41 -14.56
C ASN A 35 1.53 -38.17 -15.69
N GLY A 36 2.27 -37.07 -15.70
CA GLY A 36 3.30 -36.73 -16.67
C GLY A 36 4.56 -36.20 -15.98
N GLY A 37 5.63 -36.96 -16.09
CA GLY A 37 6.88 -36.79 -15.40
C GLY A 37 7.60 -35.46 -15.64
N SER A 38 8.17 -34.95 -14.59
CA SER A 38 8.99 -33.75 -14.53
C SER A 38 10.41 -34.00 -15.00
N GLY A 39 10.76 -33.40 -16.14
CA GLY A 39 12.16 -33.19 -16.49
C GLY A 39 12.73 -32.00 -15.70
N GLN A 40 13.66 -32.29 -14.82
CA GLN A 40 14.40 -31.30 -14.04
C GLN A 40 15.48 -30.68 -14.93
N ALA A 41 15.22 -29.47 -15.46
CA ALA A 41 16.25 -28.66 -16.09
C ALA A 41 17.03 -27.93 -14.98
N GLY A 42 18.29 -28.30 -14.80
CA GLY A 42 19.19 -27.63 -13.87
C GLY A 42 19.45 -26.19 -14.31
N SER A 43 18.97 -25.22 -13.57
CA SER A 43 19.37 -23.82 -13.69
C SER A 43 20.64 -23.61 -12.89
N GLY A 44 21.75 -23.33 -13.60
CA GLY A 44 23.02 -22.91 -13.01
C GLY A 44 22.85 -21.64 -12.20
N GLY A 45 23.41 -21.63 -10.99
CA GLY A 45 23.17 -20.71 -9.92
C GLY A 45 23.48 -19.24 -10.23
N LEU A 46 22.56 -18.40 -9.82
CA LEU A 46 22.88 -17.11 -9.20
C LEU A 46 22.81 -17.33 -7.70
N SER A 47 23.96 -17.54 -7.07
CA SER A 47 24.09 -17.69 -5.62
C SER A 47 23.85 -16.33 -4.94
N GLY A 48 22.63 -16.09 -4.50
CA GLY A 48 22.18 -14.86 -3.85
C GLY A 48 20.66 -14.74 -3.77
N GLY A 49 19.93 -15.84 -3.92
CA GLY A 49 18.46 -15.83 -3.81
C GLY A 49 17.98 -15.62 -2.38
N LEU A 50 16.79 -15.01 -2.25
CA LEU A 50 16.07 -14.90 -0.99
C LEU A 50 15.87 -16.26 -0.33
N GLN A 51 15.63 -16.25 0.97
CA GLN A 51 15.34 -17.49 1.69
C GLN A 51 14.00 -18.09 1.22
N PRO A 52 13.88 -19.43 1.13
CA PRO A 52 12.62 -20.07 0.84
C PRO A 52 11.55 -19.68 1.88
N PHE A 53 10.33 -19.50 1.41
CA PHE A 53 9.18 -19.28 2.27
C PHE A 53 8.24 -20.49 2.21
N THR A 54 7.78 -20.93 3.36
CA THR A 54 6.70 -21.91 3.45
C THR A 54 5.46 -21.19 3.92
N THR A 55 4.41 -21.23 3.11
CA THR A 55 3.11 -20.64 3.48
C THR A 55 2.68 -21.18 4.85
N PRO A 56 2.31 -20.31 5.78
CA PRO A 56 1.86 -20.71 7.09
C PRO A 56 0.68 -21.69 7.00
N ALA A 57 0.71 -22.72 7.83
CA ALA A 57 -0.44 -23.62 7.97
C ALA A 57 -1.62 -22.85 8.57
N ASP A 58 -2.84 -23.29 8.28
CA ASP A 58 -4.05 -22.76 8.89
C ASP A 58 -3.96 -22.88 10.43
N PRO A 59 -4.05 -21.78 11.19
CA PRO A 59 -3.93 -21.84 12.65
C PRO A 59 -5.13 -22.49 13.33
N GLY A 60 -6.22 -22.74 12.59
CA GLY A 60 -7.46 -23.32 13.13
C GLY A 60 -8.23 -22.36 14.01
N ASN A 61 -9.32 -22.85 14.57
CA ASN A 61 -10.21 -22.09 15.45
C ASN A 61 -9.46 -21.56 16.68
N GLY A 62 -9.65 -20.28 16.97
CA GLY A 62 -8.97 -19.61 18.05
C GLY A 62 -7.53 -19.19 17.72
N GLY A 63 -7.09 -19.33 16.47
CA GLY A 63 -5.80 -18.84 16.00
C GLY A 63 -5.91 -17.55 15.18
N ILE A 64 -4.78 -16.95 14.88
CA ILE A 64 -4.68 -15.72 14.08
C ILE A 64 -3.82 -16.01 12.84
N LEU A 65 -4.36 -15.75 11.65
CA LEU A 65 -3.64 -15.78 10.38
C LEU A 65 -3.31 -14.37 9.96
N VAL A 66 -2.03 -14.04 9.86
CA VAL A 66 -1.58 -12.73 9.39
C VAL A 66 -1.41 -12.76 7.88
N THR A 67 -2.08 -11.82 7.22
CA THR A 67 -2.01 -11.65 5.77
C THR A 67 -1.51 -10.26 5.39
N VAL A 68 -1.09 -10.07 4.15
CA VAL A 68 -0.66 -8.77 3.60
C VAL A 68 -1.37 -8.52 2.28
N SER A 69 -1.83 -7.28 2.07
CA SER A 69 -2.51 -6.82 0.86
C SER A 69 -2.09 -5.40 0.49
N GLY A 70 -2.12 -5.08 -0.80
CA GLY A 70 -2.10 -3.71 -1.32
C GLY A 70 -3.46 -3.31 -1.88
N GLU A 71 -4.51 -4.01 -1.43
CA GLU A 71 -5.88 -3.93 -1.94
C GLU A 71 -6.00 -4.28 -3.43
N ASP A 72 -7.14 -4.04 -4.02
CA ASP A 72 -7.35 -4.29 -5.45
C ASP A 72 -6.60 -3.29 -6.33
N LEU A 73 -6.33 -2.09 -5.84
CA LEU A 73 -5.60 -1.05 -6.58
C LEU A 73 -4.13 -1.42 -6.82
N ALA A 74 -3.49 -2.15 -5.91
CA ALA A 74 -2.15 -2.66 -6.17
C ALA A 74 -2.14 -3.73 -7.28
N ILE A 75 -3.21 -4.52 -7.39
CA ILE A 75 -3.36 -5.60 -8.37
C ILE A 75 -3.84 -5.07 -9.72
N ASN A 76 -4.91 -4.26 -9.71
CA ASN A 76 -5.61 -3.79 -10.92
C ASN A 76 -5.12 -2.43 -11.42
N GLY A 77 -4.48 -1.65 -10.55
CA GLY A 77 -4.06 -0.27 -10.80
C GLY A 77 -5.21 0.71 -10.72
N TYR A 78 -4.93 1.95 -11.10
CA TYR A 78 -5.85 3.07 -11.10
C TYR A 78 -6.42 3.27 -12.50
N PRO A 79 -7.72 3.05 -12.73
CA PRO A 79 -8.33 3.26 -14.02
C PRO A 79 -8.42 4.75 -14.33
N PHE A 80 -8.39 5.10 -15.62
CA PHE A 80 -8.81 6.41 -16.06
C PHE A 80 -10.33 6.52 -16.03
N ILE A 81 -10.86 7.49 -15.28
CA ILE A 81 -12.29 7.81 -15.23
C ILE A 81 -12.50 9.08 -16.05
N SER A 82 -13.22 8.97 -17.18
CA SER A 82 -13.47 10.10 -18.08
C SER A 82 -14.70 10.91 -17.63
N GLY A 83 -14.55 12.22 -17.54
CA GLY A 83 -15.51 13.23 -17.95
C GLY A 83 -16.81 13.40 -17.21
N THR A 84 -17.04 12.82 -16.05
CA THR A 84 -18.21 13.15 -15.22
C THR A 84 -17.82 13.11 -13.76
N SER A 85 -18.61 13.79 -12.94
CA SER A 85 -18.45 13.79 -11.50
C SER A 85 -18.13 12.38 -10.98
N LYS A 86 -17.08 12.29 -10.17
CA LYS A 86 -16.79 11.10 -9.38
C LYS A 86 -18.01 10.82 -8.50
N SER A 87 -18.64 9.67 -8.68
CA SER A 87 -19.75 9.24 -7.83
C SER A 87 -19.22 8.61 -6.56
N GLU A 88 -20.00 8.64 -5.50
CA GLU A 88 -19.71 7.87 -4.29
C GLU A 88 -19.58 6.39 -4.66
N GLY A 89 -18.49 5.75 -4.22
CA GLY A 89 -18.16 4.37 -4.58
C GLY A 89 -17.32 4.18 -5.84
N ASP A 90 -17.03 5.25 -6.60
CA ASP A 90 -16.06 5.16 -7.69
C ASP A 90 -14.64 4.94 -7.13
N PRO A 91 -13.83 4.07 -7.76
CA PRO A 91 -12.46 3.87 -7.31
C PRO A 91 -11.65 5.16 -7.37
N PRO A 92 -10.62 5.32 -6.52
CA PRO A 92 -9.69 6.43 -6.62
C PRO A 92 -9.12 6.53 -8.04
N ALA A 93 -9.04 7.76 -8.58
CA ALA A 93 -8.52 8.02 -9.91
C ALA A 93 -7.65 9.27 -9.92
N PHE A 94 -6.71 9.32 -10.87
CA PHE A 94 -5.87 10.49 -11.07
C PHE A 94 -6.68 11.62 -11.72
N VAL A 95 -6.76 12.77 -11.05
CA VAL A 95 -7.53 13.93 -11.53
C VAL A 95 -6.92 14.56 -12.77
N ASP A 96 -5.65 14.31 -13.04
CA ASP A 96 -4.89 14.85 -14.17
C ASP A 96 -4.88 13.93 -15.41
N GLY A 97 -5.72 12.89 -15.43
CA GLY A 97 -6.03 12.12 -16.65
C GLY A 97 -5.14 10.92 -16.91
N TRP A 98 -4.51 10.37 -15.89
CA TRP A 98 -3.65 9.20 -16.01
C TRP A 98 -4.35 7.92 -15.61
N GLU A 99 -4.04 6.84 -16.33
CA GLU A 99 -4.22 5.44 -15.92
C GLU A 99 -2.87 4.95 -15.41
N VAL A 100 -2.83 4.35 -14.21
CA VAL A 100 -1.58 3.83 -13.60
C VAL A 100 -1.74 2.35 -13.29
N LYS A 101 -0.75 1.56 -13.68
CA LYS A 101 -0.68 0.12 -13.39
C LYS A 101 0.67 -0.24 -12.81
N PHE A 102 0.63 -1.07 -11.78
CA PHE A 102 1.84 -1.61 -11.18
C PHE A 102 2.21 -2.94 -11.87
N ASN A 103 3.50 -3.09 -12.18
CA ASN A 103 4.10 -4.37 -12.52
C ASN A 103 4.49 -5.10 -11.23
N HIS A 104 5.07 -4.33 -10.30
CA HIS A 104 5.48 -4.80 -8.98
C HIS A 104 5.24 -3.71 -7.94
N PHE A 105 4.77 -4.13 -6.77
CA PHE A 105 4.66 -3.31 -5.58
C PHE A 105 5.25 -4.08 -4.41
N LEU A 106 6.56 -3.95 -4.22
CA LEU A 106 7.31 -4.71 -3.24
C LEU A 106 7.33 -4.01 -1.89
N VAL A 107 7.16 -4.78 -0.82
CA VAL A 107 7.38 -4.34 0.56
C VAL A 107 8.16 -5.40 1.33
N THR A 108 9.03 -4.95 2.26
CA THR A 108 9.75 -5.84 3.16
C THR A 108 9.22 -5.67 4.58
N ILE A 109 8.45 -6.66 5.04
CA ILE A 109 7.91 -6.70 6.41
C ILE A 109 8.96 -7.32 7.33
N GLY A 110 9.35 -6.60 8.38
CA GLY A 110 10.39 -7.03 9.32
C GLY A 110 9.89 -8.04 10.33
N SER A 111 8.89 -7.67 11.10
CA SER A 111 8.26 -8.54 12.10
C SER A 111 6.80 -8.18 12.29
N VAL A 112 6.04 -9.12 12.83
CA VAL A 112 4.66 -8.90 13.31
C VAL A 112 4.58 -9.36 14.74
N THR A 113 4.07 -8.51 15.64
CA THR A 113 3.97 -8.79 17.07
C THR A 113 2.54 -8.68 17.57
N LEU A 114 2.21 -9.51 18.54
CA LEU A 114 0.99 -9.42 19.33
C LEU A 114 1.34 -9.12 20.78
N HIS A 115 0.66 -8.12 21.37
CA HIS A 115 0.79 -7.77 22.78
C HIS A 115 -0.55 -7.93 23.46
N ASP A 116 -0.57 -8.27 24.73
CA ASP A 116 -1.78 -8.18 25.53
C ASP A 116 -2.15 -6.70 25.79
N ASN A 117 -3.40 -6.45 26.15
CA ASN A 117 -3.89 -5.14 26.56
C ASN A 117 -3.53 -3.98 25.60
N PRO A 118 -4.23 -3.87 24.44
CA PRO A 118 -4.04 -2.76 23.50
C PRO A 118 -4.37 -1.39 24.10
N ASP A 119 -5.20 -1.33 25.14
CA ASP A 119 -5.66 -0.10 25.80
C ASP A 119 -4.96 0.12 27.14
N LYS A 120 -3.73 -0.36 27.31
CA LYS A 120 -2.95 -0.18 28.55
C LYS A 120 -2.79 1.29 28.93
N ASN A 121 -2.59 2.13 27.93
CA ASN A 121 -2.51 3.57 28.09
C ASN A 121 -3.27 4.26 26.96
N PRO A 122 -4.51 4.67 27.18
CA PRO A 122 -5.31 5.34 26.13
C PRO A 122 -4.70 6.64 25.61
N ASP A 123 -3.88 7.33 26.43
CA ASP A 123 -3.22 8.59 26.03
C ASP A 123 -1.91 8.37 25.25
N ASP A 124 -1.37 7.16 25.24
CA ASP A 124 -0.19 6.79 24.46
C ASP A 124 -0.37 5.38 23.84
N PRO A 125 -0.86 5.29 22.62
CA PRO A 125 -1.08 4.00 21.93
C PRO A 125 0.17 3.12 21.79
N LYS A 126 1.36 3.67 21.97
CA LYS A 126 2.62 2.91 21.95
C LYS A 126 2.86 2.11 23.23
N ASP A 127 2.21 2.48 24.32
CA ASP A 127 2.34 1.78 25.61
C ASP A 127 1.32 0.62 25.68
N MET A 128 1.66 -0.46 25.03
CA MET A 128 0.90 -1.71 25.02
C MET A 128 1.27 -2.62 26.20
N GLY A 129 0.52 -3.71 26.38
CA GLY A 129 0.84 -4.75 27.34
C GLY A 129 2.09 -5.58 26.96
N ALA A 130 2.24 -6.75 27.57
CA ALA A 130 3.39 -7.62 27.35
C ALA A 130 3.35 -8.28 25.95
N LEU A 131 4.51 -8.57 25.36
CA LEU A 131 4.63 -9.37 24.16
C LEU A 131 4.07 -10.78 24.36
N VAL A 132 3.12 -11.17 23.52
CA VAL A 132 2.40 -12.44 23.59
C VAL A 132 2.87 -13.40 22.51
N ALA A 133 3.07 -12.91 21.30
CA ALA A 133 3.55 -13.69 20.17
C ALA A 133 4.29 -12.80 19.17
N GLU A 134 5.22 -13.42 18.44
CA GLU A 134 6.00 -12.75 17.40
C GLU A 134 6.22 -13.66 16.20
N ALA A 135 6.08 -13.10 15.00
CA ALA A 135 6.55 -13.69 13.77
C ALA A 135 7.72 -12.86 13.24
N THR A 136 8.92 -13.42 13.33
CA THR A 136 10.14 -12.77 12.90
C THR A 136 10.32 -12.96 11.39
N GLY A 137 10.44 -11.83 10.63
CA GLY A 137 10.79 -11.81 9.21
C GLY A 137 12.31 -11.81 8.97
N PRO A 138 12.81 -11.08 7.95
CA PRO A 138 12.03 -10.28 7.01
C PRO A 138 11.25 -11.13 5.99
N PHE A 139 10.11 -10.60 5.55
CA PHE A 139 9.27 -11.17 4.50
C PHE A 139 9.27 -10.23 3.29
N ALA A 140 9.68 -10.73 2.13
CA ALA A 140 9.61 -10.01 0.87
C ALA A 140 8.28 -10.34 0.18
N VAL A 141 7.44 -9.33 0.01
CA VAL A 141 6.08 -9.48 -0.51
C VAL A 141 5.89 -8.59 -1.73
N ASP A 142 5.26 -9.10 -2.77
CA ASP A 142 4.76 -8.32 -3.91
C ASP A 142 3.24 -8.15 -3.77
N LEU A 143 2.80 -6.94 -3.51
CA LEU A 143 1.40 -6.59 -3.29
C LEU A 143 0.62 -6.51 -4.60
N SER A 144 1.29 -6.43 -5.77
CA SER A 144 0.65 -6.47 -7.09
C SER A 144 0.28 -7.88 -7.53
N ILE A 145 0.76 -8.90 -6.82
CA ILE A 145 0.45 -10.30 -7.09
C ILE A 145 -0.56 -10.80 -6.07
N GLY A 146 -1.77 -11.03 -6.50
CA GLY A 146 -2.83 -11.54 -5.64
C GLY A 146 -2.53 -12.95 -5.08
N GLY A 147 -2.98 -13.18 -3.84
CA GLY A 147 -2.89 -14.48 -3.16
C GLY A 147 -4.21 -15.26 -3.20
N PRO A 148 -4.31 -16.35 -2.44
CA PRO A 148 -5.50 -17.20 -2.42
C PRO A 148 -6.59 -16.75 -1.43
N ILE A 149 -6.32 -15.75 -0.58
CA ILE A 149 -7.21 -15.35 0.52
C ILE A 149 -7.92 -14.06 0.13
N VAL A 150 -9.24 -13.99 0.35
CA VAL A 150 -10.02 -12.76 0.14
C VAL A 150 -9.60 -11.73 1.18
N GLY A 151 -9.41 -10.50 0.73
CA GLY A 151 -9.02 -9.39 1.60
C GLY A 151 -10.18 -8.75 2.35
N LYS A 152 -9.88 -7.66 3.05
CA LYS A 152 -10.80 -6.99 3.99
C LYS A 152 -11.31 -5.62 3.52
N SER A 153 -10.84 -5.10 2.38
CA SER A 153 -11.33 -3.82 1.84
C SER A 153 -12.79 -3.87 1.34
N GLY A 154 -13.37 -5.07 1.28
CA GLY A 154 -14.70 -5.27 0.70
C GLY A 154 -14.70 -5.45 -0.82
N SER A 155 -13.59 -5.20 -1.51
CA SER A 155 -13.45 -5.50 -2.93
C SER A 155 -13.33 -7.01 -3.16
N PRO A 156 -14.12 -7.60 -4.08
CA PRO A 156 -14.01 -9.03 -4.43
C PRO A 156 -12.69 -9.37 -5.12
N ASP A 157 -12.02 -8.37 -5.69
CA ASP A 157 -10.77 -8.51 -6.43
C ASP A 157 -9.55 -8.44 -5.52
N GLU A 158 -9.71 -7.95 -4.29
CA GLU A 158 -8.63 -7.97 -3.32
C GLU A 158 -8.27 -9.40 -2.94
N LYS A 159 -7.01 -9.75 -3.13
CA LYS A 159 -6.43 -11.06 -2.82
C LYS A 159 -5.16 -10.89 -2.01
N THR A 160 -5.14 -11.51 -0.83
CA THR A 160 -4.04 -11.37 0.13
C THR A 160 -3.18 -12.63 0.21
N VAL A 161 -1.95 -12.48 0.69
CA VAL A 161 -1.02 -13.57 0.96
C VAL A 161 -0.77 -13.71 2.46
N ALA A 162 -0.75 -14.94 2.96
CA ALA A 162 -0.42 -15.20 4.37
C ALA A 162 1.10 -15.15 4.58
N ILE A 163 1.54 -14.44 5.63
CA ILE A 163 2.95 -14.34 6.01
C ILE A 163 3.27 -14.99 7.36
N ALA A 164 2.28 -15.09 8.25
CA ALA A 164 2.45 -15.70 9.57
C ALA A 164 1.14 -16.32 10.08
N ALA A 165 1.25 -17.25 11.02
CA ALA A 165 0.12 -17.83 11.74
C ALA A 165 0.48 -18.02 13.21
N PHE A 166 -0.44 -17.64 14.10
CA PHE A 166 -0.32 -17.82 15.53
C PHE A 166 -1.41 -18.79 16.02
N THR A 167 -1.03 -19.92 16.56
CA THR A 167 -1.96 -20.91 17.14
C THR A 167 -2.26 -20.67 18.61
N GLY A 168 -1.52 -19.76 19.25
CA GLY A 168 -1.62 -19.38 20.66
C GLY A 168 -0.45 -18.50 21.08
N PRO A 169 -0.43 -18.08 22.36
CA PRO A 169 0.69 -17.33 22.93
C PRO A 169 2.01 -18.13 22.91
N ALA A 170 3.13 -17.42 22.82
CA ALA A 170 4.47 -18.04 22.90
C ALA A 170 4.72 -18.78 24.22
N SER A 171 4.04 -18.40 25.28
CA SER A 171 4.05 -19.12 26.58
C SER A 171 3.31 -20.46 26.57
N GLY A 172 2.61 -20.77 25.45
CA GLY A 172 1.82 -21.98 25.27
C GLY A 172 0.33 -21.77 25.58
N GLY A 173 -0.48 -22.77 25.20
CA GLY A 173 -1.93 -22.70 25.34
C GLY A 173 -2.62 -22.02 24.16
N LYS A 174 -3.85 -21.55 24.38
CA LYS A 174 -4.67 -20.86 23.38
C LYS A 174 -4.85 -19.38 23.74
N PHE A 175 -5.11 -18.57 22.74
CA PHE A 175 -5.57 -17.19 22.98
C PHE A 175 -6.91 -17.16 23.71
N GLN A 176 -7.10 -16.13 24.50
CA GLN A 176 -8.38 -15.86 25.15
C GLN A 176 -9.32 -15.15 24.18
N THR A 177 -10.54 -15.67 24.02
CA THR A 177 -11.48 -15.19 23.00
C THR A 177 -12.27 -13.94 23.41
N ASP A 178 -12.21 -13.58 24.67
CA ASP A 178 -12.81 -12.37 25.25
C ASP A 178 -11.82 -11.22 25.39
N GLN A 179 -10.57 -11.43 24.94
CA GLN A 179 -9.50 -10.45 25.02
C GLN A 179 -9.12 -9.97 23.63
N ARG A 180 -8.78 -8.68 23.53
CA ARG A 180 -8.10 -8.11 22.36
C ARG A 180 -6.60 -8.15 22.55
N TYR A 181 -5.89 -8.37 21.45
CA TYR A 181 -4.43 -8.35 21.38
C TYR A 181 -3.98 -7.22 20.48
N ALA A 182 -3.17 -6.30 21.00
CA ALA A 182 -2.56 -5.27 20.17
C ALA A 182 -1.73 -5.92 19.07
N ILE A 183 -1.94 -5.50 17.83
CA ILE A 183 -1.13 -5.93 16.71
C ILE A 183 -0.22 -4.80 16.24
N SER A 184 1.03 -5.14 15.99
CA SER A 184 2.02 -4.22 15.45
C SER A 184 2.87 -4.92 14.41
N TYR A 185 3.41 -4.15 13.47
CA TYR A 185 4.36 -4.67 12.49
C TYR A 185 5.43 -3.63 12.16
N THR A 186 6.52 -4.08 11.56
CA THR A 186 7.61 -3.21 11.12
C THR A 186 7.88 -3.39 9.64
N THR A 187 8.36 -2.33 9.00
CA THR A 187 9.00 -2.42 7.70
C THR A 187 10.50 -2.20 7.86
N VAL A 188 11.29 -2.92 7.07
CA VAL A 188 12.74 -2.89 7.14
C VAL A 188 13.36 -2.83 5.74
N ALA A 189 14.62 -2.40 5.65
CA ALA A 189 15.34 -2.42 4.39
C ALA A 189 15.40 -3.84 3.80
N ALA A 190 15.28 -3.93 2.49
CA ALA A 190 15.40 -5.19 1.76
C ALA A 190 16.75 -5.85 2.02
N THR A 191 16.74 -7.16 2.16
CA THR A 191 17.94 -7.95 2.48
C THR A 191 17.87 -9.35 1.85
N ALA A 192 19.02 -9.95 1.57
CA ALA A 192 19.11 -11.31 1.06
C ALA A 192 18.62 -12.38 2.06
N GLN A 193 18.49 -12.05 3.35
CA GLN A 193 17.92 -12.93 4.37
C GLN A 193 16.38 -12.93 4.37
N ALA A 194 15.73 -12.07 3.61
CA ALA A 194 14.27 -12.06 3.50
C ALA A 194 13.76 -13.36 2.88
N ARG A 195 12.59 -13.80 3.37
CA ARG A 195 11.89 -14.96 2.80
C ARG A 195 11.05 -14.48 1.62
N ASN A 196 11.20 -15.15 0.47
CA ASN A 196 10.39 -14.83 -0.72
C ASN A 196 8.98 -15.38 -0.54
N VAL A 197 8.01 -14.51 -0.26
CA VAL A 197 6.61 -14.91 -0.05
C VAL A 197 5.93 -15.23 -1.39
N ASN A 198 6.00 -14.32 -2.37
CA ASN A 198 5.29 -14.45 -3.64
C ASN A 198 5.97 -13.71 -4.82
N LEU A 199 7.22 -13.27 -4.67
CA LEU A 199 7.93 -12.62 -5.77
C LEU A 199 8.18 -13.61 -6.90
N ASP A 200 7.85 -13.21 -8.12
CA ASP A 200 8.23 -13.88 -9.34
C ASP A 200 9.66 -13.52 -9.79
N ALA A 201 10.06 -13.93 -10.98
CA ALA A 201 11.41 -13.70 -11.48
C ALA A 201 11.73 -12.20 -11.70
N GLU A 202 10.76 -11.41 -12.17
CA GLU A 202 10.93 -9.97 -12.42
C GLU A 202 10.90 -9.21 -11.09
N GLY A 203 10.01 -9.56 -10.17
CA GLY A 203 9.98 -9.05 -8.81
C GLY A 203 11.28 -9.31 -8.04
N LEU A 204 11.91 -10.49 -8.23
CA LEU A 204 13.22 -10.79 -7.67
C LEU A 204 14.31 -9.85 -8.20
N VAL A 205 14.29 -9.48 -9.47
CA VAL A 205 15.24 -8.50 -10.05
C VAL A 205 15.06 -7.13 -9.40
N LEU A 206 13.83 -6.66 -9.26
CA LEU A 206 13.52 -5.40 -8.57
C LEU A 206 13.92 -5.47 -7.09
N TYR A 207 13.70 -6.61 -6.43
CA TYR A 207 14.08 -6.79 -5.03
C TYR A 207 15.61 -6.76 -4.83
N GLN A 208 16.40 -7.27 -5.78
CA GLN A 208 17.88 -7.13 -5.75
C GLN A 208 18.29 -5.66 -5.87
N GLN A 209 17.59 -4.85 -6.65
CA GLN A 209 17.80 -3.40 -6.66
C GLN A 209 17.46 -2.77 -5.30
N ALA A 210 16.35 -3.21 -4.69
CA ALA A 210 15.95 -2.76 -3.36
C ALA A 210 17.03 -3.07 -2.31
N ILE A 211 17.63 -4.26 -2.33
CA ILE A 211 18.76 -4.61 -1.47
C ILE A 211 19.95 -3.65 -1.70
N ALA A 212 20.34 -3.45 -2.95
CA ALA A 212 21.48 -2.60 -3.29
C ALA A 212 21.29 -1.12 -2.90
N LYS A 213 20.03 -0.65 -2.90
CA LYS A 213 19.65 0.74 -2.59
C LYS A 213 19.18 0.94 -1.15
N GLY A 214 19.03 -0.13 -0.36
CA GLY A 214 18.48 -0.08 1.00
C GLY A 214 16.99 0.28 1.05
N TRP A 215 16.24 -0.03 -0.01
CA TRP A 215 14.82 0.26 -0.04
C TRP A 215 14.03 -0.69 0.87
N VAL A 216 13.02 -0.15 1.49
CA VAL A 216 12.00 -0.87 2.27
C VAL A 216 10.85 -1.30 1.37
N MET A 217 10.52 -0.40 0.43
CA MET A 217 9.43 -0.56 -0.53
C MET A 217 9.90 -0.11 -1.90
N ALA A 218 9.40 -0.78 -2.95
CA ALA A 218 9.69 -0.43 -4.33
C ALA A 218 8.45 -0.61 -5.20
N LEU A 219 8.08 0.44 -5.93
CA LEU A 219 7.02 0.42 -6.93
C LEU A 219 7.62 0.50 -8.32
N GLN A 220 7.23 -0.42 -9.17
CA GLN A 220 7.53 -0.37 -10.60
C GLN A 220 6.23 -0.47 -11.38
N GLY A 221 6.06 0.40 -12.36
CA GLY A 221 4.81 0.41 -13.11
C GLY A 221 4.86 1.25 -14.37
N LYS A 222 3.69 1.35 -14.99
CA LYS A 222 3.44 2.15 -16.19
C LYS A 222 2.25 3.06 -15.97
N ALA A 223 2.41 4.32 -16.35
CA ALA A 223 1.32 5.27 -16.47
C ALA A 223 1.05 5.60 -17.94
N THR A 224 -0.23 5.71 -18.31
CA THR A 224 -0.66 6.07 -19.65
C THR A 224 -1.65 7.23 -19.57
N TYR A 225 -1.35 8.33 -20.25
CA TYR A 225 -2.25 9.46 -20.31
C TYR A 225 -3.46 9.17 -21.19
N LYS A 226 -4.64 9.29 -20.65
CA LYS A 226 -5.95 9.03 -21.29
C LYS A 226 -6.85 10.26 -21.34
N GLY A 227 -6.44 11.34 -20.67
CA GLY A 227 -7.22 12.56 -20.56
C GLY A 227 -7.35 13.35 -21.87
N LYS A 228 -7.91 14.56 -21.79
CA LYS A 228 -8.12 15.46 -22.93
C LYS A 228 -6.80 15.79 -23.62
N PRO A 229 -6.81 15.96 -24.96
CA PRO A 229 -5.61 16.37 -25.68
C PRO A 229 -5.03 17.67 -25.09
N PRO A 230 -3.72 17.73 -24.75
CA PRO A 230 -3.11 18.94 -24.24
C PRO A 230 -3.27 20.12 -25.20
N LYS A 231 -3.45 21.31 -24.65
CA LYS A 231 -3.47 22.54 -25.46
C LYS A 231 -2.11 22.75 -26.12
N ALA A 232 -2.11 23.05 -27.41
CA ALA A 232 -0.90 23.32 -28.17
C ALA A 232 -0.08 24.48 -27.53
N GLY A 233 1.23 24.28 -27.40
CA GLY A 233 2.15 25.21 -26.77
C GLY A 233 2.15 25.18 -25.23
N SER A 234 1.30 24.37 -24.60
CA SER A 234 1.32 24.20 -23.15
C SER A 234 2.46 23.27 -22.70
N VAL A 235 2.83 23.36 -21.43
CA VAL A 235 3.84 22.45 -20.82
C VAL A 235 3.41 20.98 -20.91
N PHE A 236 2.10 20.71 -20.90
CA PHE A 236 1.53 19.38 -21.02
C PHE A 236 1.72 18.75 -22.41
N GLU A 237 1.84 19.57 -23.47
CA GLU A 237 2.14 19.07 -24.82
C GLU A 237 3.54 18.42 -24.88
N LYS A 238 4.46 18.87 -24.00
CA LYS A 238 5.83 18.35 -23.91
C LYS A 238 5.95 17.09 -23.07
N MET A 239 4.92 16.71 -22.31
CA MET A 239 4.96 15.51 -21.48
C MET A 239 4.84 14.24 -22.32
N PRO A 240 5.62 13.19 -21.99
CA PRO A 240 5.38 11.88 -22.58
C PRO A 240 3.99 11.39 -22.19
N ARG A 241 3.32 10.71 -23.11
CA ARG A 241 1.98 10.13 -22.85
C ARG A 241 2.04 8.74 -22.24
N GLU A 242 3.19 8.17 -22.21
CA GLU A 242 3.50 6.94 -21.49
C GLU A 242 4.75 7.14 -20.65
N VAL A 243 4.70 6.71 -19.40
CA VAL A 243 5.81 6.80 -18.45
C VAL A 243 5.95 5.46 -17.76
N THR A 244 7.13 4.87 -17.81
CA THR A 244 7.51 3.81 -16.89
C THR A 244 8.19 4.43 -15.68
N PHE A 245 7.88 3.91 -14.49
CA PHE A 245 8.47 4.44 -13.27
C PHE A 245 9.01 3.32 -12.39
N THR A 246 10.09 3.64 -11.66
CA THR A 246 10.62 2.83 -10.58
C THR A 246 10.91 3.74 -9.41
N LEU A 247 10.08 3.63 -8.36
CA LEU A 247 10.15 4.45 -7.17
C LEU A 247 10.56 3.57 -5.99
N GLY A 248 11.67 3.92 -5.35
CA GLY A 248 12.20 3.18 -4.21
C GLY A 248 12.25 4.04 -2.95
N PHE A 249 11.78 3.49 -1.83
CA PHE A 249 11.61 4.19 -0.57
C PHE A 249 12.46 3.52 0.52
N ALA A 250 13.48 4.23 1.00
CA ALA A 250 14.39 3.77 2.06
C ALA A 250 13.95 4.28 3.44
N ASN A 251 12.68 4.04 3.78
CA ASN A 251 12.00 4.65 4.91
C ASN A 251 11.42 3.57 5.84
N PRO A 252 12.25 2.91 6.68
CA PRO A 252 11.74 1.93 7.63
C PRO A 252 10.85 2.60 8.68
N ALA A 253 9.75 1.93 9.03
CA ALA A 253 8.80 2.41 10.02
C ALA A 253 8.27 1.26 10.89
N SER A 254 7.79 1.60 12.07
CA SER A 254 7.02 0.72 12.93
C SER A 254 5.58 1.21 12.97
N TYR A 255 4.67 0.29 12.77
CA TYR A 255 3.22 0.49 12.83
C TYR A 255 2.73 -0.21 14.08
N LEU A 256 2.39 0.58 15.09
CA LEU A 256 2.16 0.08 16.43
C LEU A 256 0.68 0.13 16.80
N ASN A 257 0.22 -0.92 17.49
CA ASN A 257 -1.10 -0.96 18.11
C ASN A 257 -2.22 -0.47 17.20
N CYS A 258 -2.36 -1.13 16.06
CA CYS A 258 -3.26 -0.71 15.00
C CYS A 258 -4.73 -0.80 15.41
N GLN A 259 -5.53 0.16 14.96
CA GLN A 259 -6.99 0.12 15.01
C GLN A 259 -7.53 -1.01 14.14
N ASN A 260 -8.74 -1.48 14.43
CA ASN A 260 -9.33 -2.59 13.72
C ASN A 260 -10.76 -2.26 13.28
N THR A 261 -10.95 -2.06 11.99
CA THR A 261 -12.24 -1.73 11.38
C THR A 261 -13.26 -2.88 11.41
N ASP A 262 -12.85 -4.10 11.75
CA ASP A 262 -13.79 -5.21 12.03
C ASP A 262 -14.53 -5.04 13.37
N LEU A 263 -14.07 -4.13 14.24
CA LEU A 263 -14.64 -3.88 15.55
C LEU A 263 -15.55 -2.66 15.49
N THR A 264 -16.68 -2.74 16.15
CA THR A 264 -17.62 -1.61 16.20
C THR A 264 -17.06 -0.47 17.05
N PRO A 265 -17.02 0.77 16.55
CA PRO A 265 -16.70 1.93 17.35
C PRO A 265 -17.57 2.05 18.60
N VAL A 266 -17.00 2.58 19.69
CA VAL A 266 -17.70 2.80 20.95
C VAL A 266 -17.90 4.30 21.16
N GLY A 267 -19.15 4.77 21.01
CA GLY A 267 -19.48 6.19 21.10
C GLY A 267 -18.98 6.98 19.88
N ASP A 268 -18.39 8.15 20.12
CA ASP A 268 -17.80 9.02 19.09
C ASP A 268 -16.31 8.72 18.89
N GLU A 269 -15.84 7.56 19.35
CA GLU A 269 -14.42 7.19 19.33
C GLU A 269 -14.05 6.52 18.00
N GLU A 270 -12.75 6.57 17.71
CA GLU A 270 -12.08 5.79 16.69
C GLU A 270 -12.33 4.28 16.84
N PHE A 271 -12.03 3.51 15.81
CA PHE A 271 -12.12 2.05 15.91
C PHE A 271 -11.25 1.50 17.04
N PRO A 272 -11.76 0.50 17.81
CA PRO A 272 -10.98 -0.14 18.86
C PRO A 272 -9.68 -0.74 18.32
N ARG A 273 -8.62 -0.72 19.10
CA ARG A 273 -7.30 -1.24 18.72
C ARG A 273 -7.20 -2.75 18.91
N GLY A 274 -6.37 -3.38 18.06
CA GLY A 274 -6.00 -4.78 18.16
C GLY A 274 -6.97 -5.77 17.52
N VAL A 275 -6.69 -7.04 17.70
CA VAL A 275 -7.47 -8.16 17.15
C VAL A 275 -8.19 -8.90 18.27
N GLN A 276 -9.45 -9.24 18.04
CA GLN A 276 -10.22 -10.14 18.90
C GLN A 276 -10.23 -11.53 18.29
N VAL A 277 -9.89 -12.54 19.09
CA VAL A 277 -9.81 -13.92 18.63
C VAL A 277 -11.22 -14.57 18.69
N SER A 278 -11.61 -15.25 17.60
CA SER A 278 -12.85 -16.01 17.54
C SER A 278 -12.66 -17.45 18.03
N ALA A 279 -13.55 -17.92 18.93
CA ALA A 279 -13.51 -19.32 19.36
C ALA A 279 -13.95 -20.31 18.26
N GLY A 280 -14.82 -19.85 17.34
CA GLY A 280 -15.46 -20.71 16.33
C GLY A 280 -14.75 -20.76 14.99
N ASP A 281 -13.78 -19.87 14.77
CA ASP A 281 -13.02 -19.74 13.51
C ASP A 281 -11.63 -19.17 13.78
N LYS A 282 -10.79 -19.13 12.76
CA LYS A 282 -9.55 -18.34 12.78
C LYS A 282 -9.87 -16.86 12.56
N THR A 283 -9.08 -16.00 13.17
CA THR A 283 -9.13 -14.56 12.93
C THR A 283 -8.12 -14.20 11.84
N ILE A 284 -8.54 -13.51 10.79
CA ILE A 284 -7.63 -12.93 9.79
C ILE A 284 -7.22 -11.54 10.26
N ALA A 285 -5.93 -11.33 10.38
CA ALA A 285 -5.29 -10.06 10.72
C ALA A 285 -4.52 -9.58 9.48
N GLN A 286 -5.06 -8.59 8.77
CA GLN A 286 -4.51 -8.14 7.50
C GLN A 286 -3.70 -6.87 7.66
N ILE A 287 -2.44 -6.91 7.30
CA ILE A 287 -1.65 -5.71 7.02
C ILE A 287 -2.07 -5.20 5.64
N THR A 288 -2.52 -3.96 5.59
CA THR A 288 -2.98 -3.32 4.36
C THR A 288 -2.02 -2.21 3.96
N TRP A 289 -1.78 -2.05 2.66
CA TRP A 289 -0.96 -0.98 2.13
C TRP A 289 -1.72 -0.17 1.09
N HIS A 290 -1.97 1.10 1.38
CA HIS A 290 -2.65 2.02 0.49
C HIS A 290 -1.64 2.68 -0.44
N SER A 291 -1.70 2.36 -1.75
CA SER A 291 -0.79 2.90 -2.75
C SER A 291 -1.10 4.34 -3.17
N ASP A 292 -2.32 4.81 -2.96
CA ASP A 292 -2.78 6.16 -3.31
C ASP A 292 -2.11 7.25 -2.48
N HIS A 293 -1.73 6.98 -1.24
CA HIS A 293 -1.00 7.92 -0.39
C HIS A 293 0.25 8.49 -1.08
N ILE A 294 0.93 7.70 -1.91
CA ILE A 294 2.12 8.14 -2.65
C ILE A 294 1.79 9.22 -3.68
N PHE A 295 0.55 9.27 -4.15
CA PHE A 295 0.12 10.20 -5.20
C PHE A 295 -0.71 11.37 -4.68
N TRP A 296 -0.96 11.45 -3.37
CA TRP A 296 -1.68 12.55 -2.74
C TRP A 296 -0.92 13.87 -2.87
N ASN A 297 -1.67 14.97 -3.00
CA ASN A 297 -1.09 16.31 -3.00
C ASN A 297 -1.00 16.95 -1.61
N LYS A 298 -1.50 16.27 -0.58
CA LYS A 298 -1.42 16.71 0.80
C LYS A 298 -1.14 15.53 1.73
N LEU A 299 -0.18 15.69 2.63
CA LEU A 299 0.17 14.63 3.58
C LEU A 299 -0.95 14.39 4.60
N ASN A 300 -1.20 13.12 4.92
CA ASN A 300 -2.11 12.67 5.98
C ASN A 300 -3.51 13.31 5.89
N VAL A 301 -4.04 13.44 4.69
CA VAL A 301 -5.41 13.92 4.46
C VAL A 301 -6.05 13.01 3.43
N GLU A 302 -6.90 12.11 3.89
CA GLU A 302 -7.64 11.21 3.01
C GLU A 302 -8.51 11.96 1.99
N GLY A 303 -8.74 11.32 0.86
CA GLY A 303 -9.56 11.88 -0.21
C GLY A 303 -8.93 13.05 -0.94
N THR A 304 -7.63 13.34 -0.71
CA THR A 304 -6.94 14.34 -1.52
C THR A 304 -6.78 13.85 -2.95
N PRO A 305 -6.78 14.78 -3.93
CA PRO A 305 -6.62 14.43 -5.33
C PRO A 305 -5.30 13.69 -5.60
N LEU A 306 -5.36 12.67 -6.47
CA LEU A 306 -4.19 11.95 -6.94
C LEU A 306 -3.61 12.63 -8.18
N HIS A 307 -2.29 12.83 -8.19
CA HIS A 307 -1.57 13.47 -9.28
C HIS A 307 -0.42 12.61 -9.80
N PHE A 308 -0.36 12.43 -11.11
CA PHE A 308 0.76 11.79 -11.79
C PHE A 308 1.58 12.77 -12.65
N ASP A 309 1.01 13.92 -13.02
CA ASP A 309 1.71 14.95 -13.80
C ASP A 309 3.11 15.31 -13.25
N PRO A 310 3.32 15.42 -11.93
CA PRO A 310 4.66 15.66 -11.36
C PRO A 310 5.68 14.59 -11.74
N ILE A 311 5.28 13.34 -11.72
CA ILE A 311 6.13 12.19 -12.07
C ILE A 311 6.41 12.20 -13.58
N ALA A 312 5.40 12.50 -14.39
CA ALA A 312 5.54 12.60 -15.84
C ALA A 312 6.41 13.80 -16.26
N ALA A 313 6.33 14.93 -15.54
CA ALA A 313 7.14 16.11 -15.79
C ALA A 313 8.63 15.90 -15.47
N ALA A 314 8.96 14.92 -14.63
CA ALA A 314 10.31 14.50 -14.32
C ALA A 314 10.90 13.51 -15.33
N ALA A 315 10.06 12.91 -16.17
CA ALA A 315 10.47 11.83 -17.07
C ALA A 315 11.61 12.24 -18.02
N SER A 316 12.52 11.30 -18.28
CA SER A 316 13.74 11.51 -19.09
C SER A 316 13.46 11.98 -20.52
N THR A 317 12.25 11.72 -21.04
CA THR A 317 11.83 12.14 -22.40
C THR A 317 10.94 13.39 -22.41
N TYR A 318 10.84 14.10 -21.28
CA TYR A 318 10.12 15.37 -21.26
C TYR A 318 10.62 16.33 -22.35
N GLY A 319 9.71 16.97 -23.07
CA GLY A 319 10.03 17.82 -24.22
C GLY A 319 9.97 17.11 -25.59
N SER A 320 9.79 15.79 -25.61
CA SER A 320 9.77 14.99 -26.84
C SER A 320 8.50 14.13 -26.92
N LYS A 321 7.38 14.77 -27.33
CA LYS A 321 6.04 14.15 -27.38
C LYS A 321 5.92 12.89 -28.25
N ASP A 322 6.82 12.72 -29.19
CA ASP A 322 6.86 11.58 -30.14
C ASP A 322 7.95 10.55 -29.74
N ALA A 323 8.59 10.74 -28.58
CA ALA A 323 9.61 9.83 -28.09
C ALA A 323 9.02 8.53 -27.51
N PRO A 324 9.83 7.46 -27.37
CA PRO A 324 9.44 6.29 -26.60
C PRO A 324 9.03 6.69 -25.15
N PRO A 325 8.36 5.77 -24.42
CA PRO A 325 7.91 6.04 -23.06
C PRO A 325 8.98 6.70 -22.20
N GLY A 326 8.58 7.71 -21.43
CA GLY A 326 9.45 8.34 -20.45
C GLY A 326 9.80 7.35 -19.35
N VAL A 327 10.95 7.59 -18.75
CA VAL A 327 11.35 6.84 -17.54
C VAL A 327 11.51 7.83 -16.40
N THR A 328 10.91 7.52 -15.26
CA THR A 328 11.05 8.32 -14.04
C THR A 328 11.53 7.44 -12.90
N THR A 329 12.56 7.89 -12.22
CA THR A 329 13.12 7.25 -11.04
C THR A 329 12.99 8.15 -9.80
N MET A 330 13.28 7.62 -8.63
CA MET A 330 13.28 8.41 -7.40
C MET A 330 14.31 9.52 -7.43
N GLU A 331 15.46 9.30 -8.07
CA GLU A 331 16.52 10.30 -8.23
C GLU A 331 16.05 11.50 -9.10
N ASP A 332 15.19 11.26 -10.10
CA ASP A 332 14.60 12.35 -10.89
C ASP A 332 13.65 13.20 -10.02
N LEU A 333 12.92 12.59 -9.10
CA LEU A 333 11.99 13.28 -8.21
C LEU A 333 12.67 14.00 -7.05
N ASP A 334 13.83 13.52 -6.61
CA ASP A 334 14.63 14.17 -5.56
C ASP A 334 15.13 15.57 -5.95
N ALA A 335 15.24 15.83 -7.24
CA ALA A 335 15.70 17.12 -7.77
C ALA A 335 14.58 18.17 -7.89
N LEU A 336 13.30 17.79 -7.68
CA LEU A 336 12.16 18.66 -7.86
C LEU A 336 11.70 19.28 -6.54
N ASP A 337 11.21 20.52 -6.61
CA ASP A 337 10.64 21.23 -5.45
C ASP A 337 9.13 20.95 -5.37
N PHE A 338 8.64 20.45 -4.22
CA PHE A 338 7.23 20.15 -4.04
C PHE A 338 6.35 21.36 -3.70
N LEU A 339 6.94 22.47 -3.22
CA LEU A 339 6.20 23.71 -2.94
C LEU A 339 6.02 24.59 -4.17
N ALA A 340 6.92 24.45 -5.16
CA ALA A 340 6.86 25.22 -6.40
C ALA A 340 7.30 24.33 -7.57
N PHE A 341 6.41 23.42 -7.94
CA PHE A 341 6.74 22.36 -8.87
C PHE A 341 7.08 22.90 -10.27
N LYS A 342 8.23 22.50 -10.77
CA LYS A 342 8.66 22.83 -12.12
C LYS A 342 8.87 21.56 -12.94
N THR A 343 8.62 21.67 -14.22
CA THR A 343 8.97 20.62 -15.18
C THR A 343 10.48 20.43 -15.28
N ARG A 344 10.91 19.38 -15.95
CA ARG A 344 12.34 19.14 -16.23
C ARG A 344 13.04 20.29 -16.99
N ASP A 345 12.29 21.06 -17.80
CA ASP A 345 12.77 22.27 -18.49
C ASP A 345 12.84 23.51 -17.59
N GLY A 346 12.43 23.41 -16.33
CA GLY A 346 12.37 24.53 -15.39
C GLY A 346 11.12 25.42 -15.53
N GLU A 347 10.18 25.09 -16.38
CA GLU A 347 8.91 25.80 -16.52
C GLU A 347 7.98 25.44 -15.35
N PRO A 348 7.19 26.40 -14.82
CA PRO A 348 6.17 26.08 -13.81
C PRO A 348 5.19 25.04 -14.32
N LEU A 349 4.88 24.02 -13.51
CA LEU A 349 3.85 23.04 -13.79
C LEU A 349 2.51 23.54 -13.22
N PRO A 350 1.56 23.94 -14.06
CA PRO A 350 0.26 24.38 -13.56
C PRO A 350 -0.60 23.20 -13.11
N TRP A 351 -1.63 23.49 -12.35
CA TRP A 351 -2.67 22.52 -12.04
C TRP A 351 -3.39 22.07 -13.32
N ARG A 352 -3.71 20.77 -13.37
CA ARG A 352 -4.54 20.20 -14.41
C ARG A 352 -5.57 19.26 -13.81
N SER A 353 -6.81 19.33 -14.31
CA SER A 353 -7.85 18.37 -14.00
C SER A 353 -8.50 17.90 -15.30
N GLU A 354 -8.74 16.60 -15.40
CA GLU A 354 -9.50 15.95 -16.46
C GLU A 354 -10.85 15.42 -15.93
N VAL A 355 -11.13 15.66 -14.66
CA VAL A 355 -12.38 15.28 -13.97
C VAL A 355 -13.20 16.53 -13.70
N GLU A 356 -14.48 16.55 -14.13
CA GLU A 356 -15.31 17.77 -14.14
C GLU A 356 -15.64 18.34 -12.77
N ASP A 357 -15.77 17.53 -11.74
CA ASP A 357 -16.14 17.93 -10.39
C ASP A 357 -14.96 18.40 -9.54
N PHE A 358 -13.75 18.27 -10.05
CA PHE A 358 -12.55 18.74 -9.36
C PHE A 358 -12.07 20.07 -9.97
N THR A 359 -12.11 21.13 -9.18
CA THR A 359 -11.58 22.45 -9.54
C THR A 359 -10.28 22.68 -8.78
N PRO A 360 -9.11 22.51 -9.43
CA PRO A 360 -7.83 22.76 -8.77
C PRO A 360 -7.64 24.25 -8.49
N PRO A 361 -6.77 24.61 -7.53
CA PRO A 361 -6.39 26.00 -7.31
C PRO A 361 -5.68 26.55 -8.55
N GLU A 362 -5.81 27.86 -8.78
CA GLU A 362 -5.08 28.55 -9.84
C GLU A 362 -3.58 28.62 -9.50
N GLY A 363 -2.74 28.60 -10.53
CA GLY A 363 -1.31 28.82 -10.42
C GLY A 363 -0.47 27.56 -10.66
N THR A 364 0.72 27.55 -10.09
CA THR A 364 1.66 26.41 -10.18
C THR A 364 1.22 25.29 -9.25
N LEU A 365 1.34 24.05 -9.72
CA LEU A 365 1.10 22.88 -8.89
C LEU A 365 2.04 22.93 -7.66
N ALA A 366 1.49 22.71 -6.49
CA ALA A 366 2.23 22.63 -5.24
C ALA A 366 1.61 21.53 -4.36
N PHE A 367 2.43 20.98 -3.45
CA PHE A 367 2.01 19.96 -2.51
C PHE A 367 2.06 20.53 -1.09
N ASP A 368 1.14 20.07 -0.25
CA ASP A 368 1.01 20.52 1.13
C ASP A 368 1.58 19.47 2.10
N GLY A 369 2.64 19.85 2.79
CA GLY A 369 3.24 19.00 3.83
C GLY A 369 2.43 18.91 5.12
N ASN A 370 1.29 19.59 5.21
CA ASN A 370 0.39 19.56 6.38
C ASN A 370 1.12 19.72 7.73
N GLY A 371 2.01 20.73 7.81
CA GLY A 371 2.78 21.02 9.01
C GLY A 371 4.04 20.16 9.20
N VAL A 372 4.30 19.17 8.36
CA VAL A 372 5.56 18.41 8.39
C VAL A 372 6.70 19.29 7.88
N THR A 373 7.79 19.33 8.63
CA THR A 373 9.01 20.04 8.24
C THR A 373 9.94 19.09 7.49
N PHE A 374 10.28 19.43 6.28
CA PHE A 374 11.22 18.68 5.46
C PHE A 374 12.61 19.33 5.50
N PRO A 375 13.70 18.55 5.55
CA PRO A 375 15.08 19.08 5.46
C PRO A 375 15.34 19.77 4.13
N LYS A 376 14.65 19.33 3.07
CA LYS A 376 14.66 19.91 1.73
C LYS A 376 13.23 19.88 1.20
N ASN A 377 12.85 20.89 0.42
CA ASN A 377 11.57 20.90 -0.30
C ASN A 377 11.62 19.95 -1.52
N SER A 378 12.27 18.82 -1.40
CA SER A 378 12.38 17.82 -2.44
C SER A 378 11.11 17.01 -2.55
N PHE A 379 10.58 16.87 -3.75
CA PHE A 379 9.40 16.06 -4.01
C PHE A 379 9.64 14.58 -3.65
N GLY A 380 10.84 14.07 -3.86
CA GLY A 380 11.22 12.75 -3.40
C GLY A 380 11.14 12.60 -1.88
N HIS A 381 11.50 13.63 -1.09
CA HIS A 381 11.31 13.62 0.36
C HIS A 381 9.83 13.62 0.74
N PHE A 382 9.01 14.44 0.09
CA PHE A 382 7.57 14.44 0.27
C PHE A 382 6.97 13.04 0.05
N LEU A 383 7.31 12.40 -1.08
CA LEU A 383 6.83 11.05 -1.41
C LEU A 383 7.29 9.99 -0.39
N ARG A 384 8.51 10.11 0.14
CA ARG A 384 9.01 9.18 1.18
C ARG A 384 8.18 9.27 2.46
N TYR A 385 7.76 10.47 2.85
CA TYR A 385 6.84 10.63 3.97
C TYR A 385 5.47 10.06 3.66
N SER A 386 4.91 10.40 2.50
CA SER A 386 3.62 9.92 2.04
C SER A 386 3.58 8.38 2.00
N ALA A 387 4.65 7.76 1.55
CA ALA A 387 4.76 6.30 1.51
C ALA A 387 4.69 5.64 2.90
N THR A 388 5.15 6.31 3.96
CA THR A 388 5.06 5.75 5.32
C THR A 388 3.66 5.84 5.92
N SER A 389 2.81 6.71 5.43
CA SER A 389 1.41 6.77 5.90
C SER A 389 0.51 5.71 5.26
N GLY A 390 0.97 5.02 4.20
CA GLY A 390 0.16 4.02 3.50
C GLY A 390 0.00 2.67 4.23
N GLY A 391 0.67 2.46 5.36
CA GLY A 391 0.57 1.21 6.12
C GLY A 391 -0.60 1.23 7.10
N HIS A 392 -1.56 0.33 6.92
CA HIS A 392 -2.81 0.22 7.66
C HIS A 392 -3.04 -1.21 8.17
N PHE A 393 -4.18 -1.42 8.81
CA PHE A 393 -4.60 -2.71 9.32
C PHE A 393 -6.08 -2.96 9.02
N ASN A 394 -6.43 -4.18 8.56
CA ASN A 394 -7.79 -4.58 8.21
C ASN A 394 -8.51 -3.51 7.37
N ALA A 395 -7.98 -3.22 6.16
CA ALA A 395 -8.33 -2.09 5.30
C ALA A 395 -7.89 -0.74 5.92
N ASN A 396 -8.77 0.03 6.52
CA ASN A 396 -8.55 1.43 6.91
C ASN A 396 -8.13 1.62 8.37
N GLY A 397 -7.83 0.56 9.13
CA GLY A 397 -7.44 0.70 10.53
C GLY A 397 -6.08 1.39 10.67
N GLU A 398 -6.05 2.54 11.34
CA GLU A 398 -4.83 3.33 11.54
C GLU A 398 -3.91 2.71 12.58
N CYS A 399 -2.62 2.86 12.38
CA CYS A 399 -1.60 2.46 13.34
C CYS A 399 -0.85 3.69 13.86
N GLU A 400 -0.35 3.62 15.07
CA GLU A 400 0.62 4.62 15.53
C GLU A 400 1.94 4.42 14.78
N VAL A 401 2.31 5.39 13.94
CA VAL A 401 3.50 5.27 13.08
C VAL A 401 4.72 5.88 13.74
N VAL A 402 5.77 5.08 13.91
CA VAL A 402 7.09 5.53 14.37
C VAL A 402 8.07 5.43 13.22
N LEU A 403 8.61 6.57 12.82
CA LEU A 403 9.62 6.64 11.75
C LEU A 403 10.96 6.16 12.29
N ASN A 404 11.53 5.14 11.66
CA ASN A 404 12.84 4.58 12.02
C ASN A 404 13.95 5.11 11.10
N PHE A 405 13.79 6.32 10.61
CA PHE A 405 14.75 7.05 9.79
C PHE A 405 14.74 8.53 10.17
N THR A 406 15.83 9.22 9.85
CA THR A 406 15.85 10.68 9.93
C THR A 406 15.39 11.23 8.58
N PRO A 407 14.34 12.04 8.57
CA PRO A 407 13.79 12.59 7.34
C PRO A 407 14.77 13.44 6.54
#